data_5206ed6eca99e6854b7b2f8311690f7f
#
_entry.id   5206ed6eca99e6854b7b2f8311690f7f
#
_cell.length_a   1.000
_cell.length_b   1.000
_cell.length_c   1.000
_cell.angle_alpha   90.00
_cell.angle_beta   90.00
_cell.angle_gamma   90.00
#
_symmetry.space_group_name_H-M   'P 1'
#
loop_
_entity.id
_entity.type
_entity.pdbx_description
1 polymer ?
#
loop_
_entity_poly.entity_id
_entity_poly.type
_entity_poly.pdbx_seq_one_letter_code
_entity_poly.pdbx_strand_id
1 'polypeptide(L)'
;MKILCVGSCTYDITFPVDSFIKENTKYRLNTKIECPGGSNLNAACLLGKWDMEVYFCGTIGNDYYGSKIKKFLEKNNVNTSYLQFSNDYSTTINTVIVNKENGNRTILSAKNDKMKLDDFEINFIPDLILIDGSEYELSKKC
;
A
#
# COMPACT_ATOMS: atom_id res chain seq x y z
N MET A 1 3.61 21.08 -10.73
CA MET A 1 3.11 19.87 -11.44
C MET A 1 2.32 19.05 -10.45
N LYS A 2 1.06 18.79 -10.75
CA LYS A 2 0.14 18.00 -9.93
C LYS A 2 0.14 16.56 -10.41
N ILE A 3 0.47 15.64 -9.52
CA ILE A 3 0.60 14.21 -9.83
C ILE A 3 -0.48 13.44 -9.06
N LEU A 4 -1.24 12.61 -9.77
CA LEU A 4 -2.19 11.69 -9.17
C LEU A 4 -1.62 10.27 -9.24
N CYS A 5 -1.39 9.65 -8.09
CA CYS A 5 -1.00 8.25 -7.98
C CYS A 5 -2.24 7.41 -7.65
N VAL A 6 -2.58 6.45 -8.51
CA VAL A 6 -3.75 5.58 -8.37
C VAL A 6 -3.28 4.14 -8.23
N GLY A 7 -3.57 3.50 -7.10
CA GLY A 7 -3.14 2.12 -6.93
C GLY A 7 -3.37 1.55 -5.55
N SER A 8 -2.87 0.33 -5.36
CA SER A 8 -2.98 -0.37 -4.10
C SER A 8 -2.10 0.25 -3.02
N CYS A 9 -2.62 0.17 -1.82
CA CYS A 9 -1.87 0.39 -0.61
C CYS A 9 -2.04 -0.80 0.33
N THR A 10 -0.95 -1.27 0.86
CA THR A 10 -0.86 -2.44 1.73
C THR A 10 -0.08 -2.12 2.99
N TYR A 11 -0.20 -2.97 3.99
CA TYR A 11 0.68 -2.92 5.14
C TYR A 11 1.52 -4.20 5.18
N ASP A 12 2.83 -4.05 5.04
CA ASP A 12 3.74 -5.17 4.91
C ASP A 12 4.38 -5.49 6.26
N ILE A 13 4.29 -6.76 6.68
CA ILE A 13 4.95 -7.30 7.86
C ILE A 13 6.00 -8.30 7.38
N THR A 14 7.26 -7.89 7.45
CA THR A 14 8.39 -8.67 6.94
C THR A 14 9.06 -9.44 8.06
N PHE A 15 9.24 -10.73 7.85
CA PHE A 15 9.95 -11.66 8.73
C PHE A 15 11.22 -12.14 8.05
N PRO A 16 12.41 -11.67 8.47
CA PRO A 16 13.67 -12.19 7.97
C PRO A 16 13.96 -13.56 8.63
N VAL A 17 14.18 -14.58 7.80
CA VAL A 17 14.49 -15.96 8.21
C VAL A 17 15.86 -16.39 7.71
N ASP A 18 16.55 -17.29 8.44
CA ASP A 18 17.89 -17.74 8.09
C ASP A 18 17.90 -18.86 7.03
N SER A 19 16.72 -19.47 6.75
CA SER A 19 16.62 -20.59 5.82
C SER A 19 15.19 -20.69 5.24
N PHE A 20 14.96 -21.67 4.38
CA PHE A 20 13.60 -21.97 3.87
C PHE A 20 12.65 -22.37 5.00
N ILE A 21 11.43 -21.86 4.92
CA ILE A 21 10.35 -22.26 5.83
C ILE A 21 9.86 -23.66 5.47
N LYS A 22 9.80 -24.52 6.48
CA LYS A 22 9.29 -25.89 6.36
C LYS A 22 7.93 -26.01 7.05
N GLU A 23 7.06 -26.84 6.52
CA GLU A 23 5.80 -27.20 7.15
C GLU A 23 6.00 -27.83 8.53
N ASN A 24 5.00 -27.74 9.38
CA ASN A 24 4.98 -28.31 10.73
C ASN A 24 6.14 -27.86 11.62
N THR A 25 6.71 -26.70 11.35
CA THR A 25 7.86 -26.15 12.10
C THR A 25 7.51 -24.80 12.71
N LYS A 26 7.92 -24.58 13.97
CA LYS A 26 7.79 -23.31 14.65
C LYS A 26 9.10 -22.54 14.55
N TYR A 27 9.06 -21.37 13.91
CA TYR A 27 10.19 -20.43 13.88
C TYR A 27 10.02 -19.38 14.97
N ARG A 28 11.09 -19.12 15.74
CA ARG A 28 11.17 -18.00 16.68
C ARG A 28 12.11 -16.96 16.10
N LEU A 29 11.55 -15.79 15.81
CA LEU A 29 12.28 -14.70 15.19
C LEU A 29 12.44 -13.57 16.22
N ASN A 30 13.61 -12.94 16.22
CA ASN A 30 13.92 -11.84 17.14
C ASN A 30 13.47 -10.48 16.58
N THR A 31 13.17 -10.40 15.28
CA THR A 31 12.82 -9.15 14.63
C THR A 31 11.70 -9.36 13.61
N LYS A 32 10.91 -8.31 13.43
CA LYS A 32 10.03 -8.09 12.27
C LYS A 32 10.17 -6.65 11.81
N ILE A 33 9.90 -6.40 10.56
CA ILE A 33 9.87 -5.05 9.99
C ILE A 33 8.44 -4.80 9.53
N GLU A 34 7.89 -3.67 9.91
CA GLU A 34 6.54 -3.26 9.53
C GLU A 34 6.58 -1.93 8.79
N CYS A 35 5.98 -1.87 7.61
CA CYS A 35 5.87 -0.62 6.86
C CYS A 35 4.67 -0.63 5.92
N PRO A 36 4.09 0.53 5.63
CA PRO A 36 3.21 0.68 4.48
C PRO A 36 3.92 0.29 3.18
N GLY A 37 3.19 -0.35 2.26
CA GLY A 37 3.67 -0.83 0.98
C GLY A 37 2.67 -0.59 -0.15
N GLY A 38 3.02 -1.04 -1.33
CA GLY A 38 2.30 -0.84 -2.58
C GLY A 38 3.12 -0.04 -3.59
N SER A 39 3.05 -0.43 -4.87
CA SER A 39 3.89 0.15 -5.91
C SER A 39 3.69 1.66 -6.03
N ASN A 40 2.45 2.11 -6.19
CA ASN A 40 2.16 3.53 -6.31
C ASN A 40 2.19 4.29 -4.99
N LEU A 41 1.99 3.65 -3.85
CA LEU A 41 2.22 4.27 -2.56
C LEU A 41 3.70 4.66 -2.41
N ASN A 42 4.61 3.76 -2.76
CA ASN A 42 6.05 4.03 -2.72
C ASN A 42 6.45 5.14 -3.69
N ALA A 43 5.91 5.12 -4.91
CA ALA A 43 6.13 6.19 -5.90
C ALA A 43 5.61 7.54 -5.39
N ALA A 44 4.40 7.60 -4.84
CA ALA A 44 3.82 8.81 -4.27
C ALA A 44 4.68 9.39 -3.14
N CYS A 45 5.15 8.53 -2.22
CA CYS A 45 6.02 8.97 -1.13
C CYS A 45 7.38 9.49 -1.63
N LEU A 46 7.94 8.87 -2.68
CA LEU A 46 9.19 9.35 -3.28
C LEU A 46 9.00 10.72 -3.93
N LEU A 47 7.93 10.88 -4.72
CA LEU A 47 7.60 12.16 -5.38
C LEU A 47 7.30 13.26 -4.36
N GLY A 48 6.58 12.95 -3.27
CA GLY A 48 6.33 13.89 -2.18
C GLY A 48 7.61 14.34 -1.48
N LYS A 49 8.61 13.46 -1.34
CA LYS A 49 9.95 13.83 -0.83
C LYS A 49 10.76 14.71 -1.78
N TRP A 50 10.41 14.71 -3.06
CA TRP A 50 11.00 15.61 -4.07
C TRP A 50 10.22 16.91 -4.22
N ASP A 51 9.39 17.25 -3.22
CA ASP A 51 8.58 18.47 -3.16
C ASP A 51 7.59 18.63 -4.35
N MET A 52 7.17 17.49 -4.92
CA MET A 52 6.11 17.49 -5.92
C MET A 52 4.73 17.58 -5.23
N GLU A 53 3.76 18.19 -5.90
CA GLU A 53 2.36 18.22 -5.46
C GLU A 53 1.70 16.88 -5.82
N VAL A 54 1.65 15.96 -4.86
CA VAL A 54 1.21 14.57 -5.07
C VAL A 54 -0.09 14.28 -4.33
N TYR A 55 -1.03 13.69 -5.04
CA TYR A 55 -2.28 13.15 -4.53
C TYR A 55 -2.26 11.63 -4.64
N PHE A 56 -2.75 10.95 -3.61
CA PHE A 56 -2.87 9.50 -3.64
C PHE A 56 -4.34 9.07 -3.63
N CYS A 57 -4.70 8.22 -4.59
CA CYS A 57 -6.01 7.63 -4.74
C CYS A 57 -5.92 6.11 -4.60
N GLY A 58 -6.58 5.57 -3.61
CA GLY A 58 -6.59 4.14 -3.29
C GLY A 58 -7.58 3.85 -2.19
N THR A 59 -7.74 2.57 -1.83
CA THR A 59 -8.69 2.14 -0.82
C THR A 59 -8.01 1.38 0.31
N ILE A 60 -8.39 1.69 1.53
CA ILE A 60 -7.93 1.03 2.76
C ILE A 60 -9.12 0.72 3.66
N GLY A 61 -8.93 -0.19 4.62
CA GLY A 61 -9.90 -0.40 5.68
C GLY A 61 -9.92 0.76 6.69
N ASN A 62 -11.06 0.97 7.30
CA ASN A 62 -11.18 1.88 8.44
C ASN A 62 -10.69 1.17 9.73
N ASP A 63 -9.39 0.84 9.74
CA ASP A 63 -8.74 0.06 10.78
C ASP A 63 -7.38 0.64 11.19
N TYR A 64 -6.70 -0.07 12.10
CA TYR A 64 -5.39 0.35 12.61
C TYR A 64 -4.35 0.49 11.49
N TYR A 65 -4.31 -0.46 10.55
CA TYR A 65 -3.31 -0.45 9.47
C TYR A 65 -3.61 0.61 8.43
N GLY A 66 -4.88 0.82 8.09
CA GLY A 66 -5.31 1.94 7.24
C GLY A 66 -4.90 3.30 7.82
N SER A 67 -5.10 3.49 9.13
CA SER A 67 -4.64 4.71 9.81
C SER A 67 -3.12 4.89 9.75
N LYS A 68 -2.34 3.80 9.81
CA LYS A 68 -0.88 3.85 9.66
C LYS A 68 -0.46 4.24 8.25
N ILE A 69 -1.14 3.68 7.23
CA ILE A 69 -0.90 4.01 5.82
C ILE A 69 -1.17 5.50 5.57
N LYS A 70 -2.33 6.01 6.01
CA LYS A 70 -2.65 7.44 5.85
C LYS A 70 -1.59 8.34 6.45
N LYS A 71 -1.22 8.10 7.72
CA LYS A 71 -0.19 8.88 8.41
C LYS A 71 1.16 8.82 7.71
N PHE A 72 1.50 7.67 7.12
CA PHE A 72 2.75 7.51 6.37
C PHE A 72 2.76 8.34 5.09
N LEU A 73 1.67 8.34 4.32
CA LEU A 73 1.50 9.19 3.15
C LEU A 73 1.64 10.68 3.51
N GLU A 74 0.89 11.13 4.50
CA GLU A 74 0.91 12.53 4.98
C GLU A 74 2.31 12.96 5.46
N LYS A 75 3.02 12.08 6.19
CA LYS A 75 4.40 12.34 6.63
C LYS A 75 5.38 12.50 5.45
N ASN A 76 5.07 11.95 4.30
CA ASN A 76 5.86 12.06 3.08
C ASN A 76 5.31 13.11 2.10
N ASN A 77 4.56 14.10 2.60
CA ASN A 77 4.00 15.22 1.84
C ASN A 77 3.02 14.80 0.73
N VAL A 78 2.32 13.68 0.91
CA VAL A 78 1.31 13.20 -0.05
C VAL A 78 -0.08 13.62 0.44
N ASN A 79 -0.85 14.23 -0.44
CA ASN A 79 -2.23 14.58 -0.17
C ASN A 79 -3.11 13.33 -0.21
N THR A 80 -3.85 13.07 0.88
CA THR A 80 -4.69 11.89 1.08
C THR A 80 -6.19 12.17 0.92
N SER A 81 -6.59 13.29 0.32
CA SER A 81 -8.01 13.66 0.15
C SER A 81 -8.80 12.68 -0.71
N TYR A 82 -8.12 11.91 -1.56
CA TYR A 82 -8.71 10.86 -2.42
C TYR A 82 -8.46 9.44 -1.89
N LEU A 83 -7.93 9.29 -0.69
CA LEU A 83 -7.79 8.00 -0.03
C LEU A 83 -9.13 7.59 0.57
N GLN A 84 -9.70 6.48 0.13
CA GLN A 84 -10.99 5.99 0.56
C GLN A 84 -10.85 5.01 1.72
N PHE A 85 -11.80 5.09 2.67
CA PHE A 85 -11.88 4.23 3.84
C PHE A 85 -13.11 3.32 3.73
N SER A 86 -12.89 2.01 3.77
CA SER A 86 -13.97 1.04 3.83
C SER A 86 -14.25 0.59 5.26
N ASN A 87 -15.54 0.52 5.63
CA ASN A 87 -15.97 -0.09 6.87
C ASN A 87 -16.28 -1.59 6.71
N ASP A 88 -16.43 -2.05 5.48
CA ASP A 88 -16.81 -3.43 5.16
C ASP A 88 -15.61 -4.34 4.97
N TYR A 89 -14.44 -3.78 4.71
CA TYR A 89 -13.22 -4.51 4.36
C TYR A 89 -12.02 -4.01 5.14
N SER A 90 -11.18 -4.94 5.56
CA SER A 90 -9.93 -4.62 6.24
C SER A 90 -8.85 -4.20 5.24
N THR A 91 -7.92 -3.39 5.72
CA THR A 91 -6.69 -3.05 4.98
C THR A 91 -5.93 -4.30 4.56
N THR A 92 -5.46 -4.36 3.32
CA THR A 92 -4.65 -5.46 2.83
C THR A 92 -3.33 -5.56 3.61
N ILE A 93 -3.09 -6.73 4.18
CA ILE A 93 -1.85 -7.04 4.91
C ILE A 93 -1.06 -8.08 4.11
N ASN A 94 0.20 -7.81 3.91
CA ASN A 94 1.14 -8.77 3.36
C ASN A 94 2.07 -9.28 4.46
N THR A 95 2.12 -10.59 4.64
CA THR A 95 3.18 -11.25 5.38
C THR A 95 4.30 -11.60 4.42
N VAL A 96 5.45 -10.97 4.56
CA VAL A 96 6.61 -11.15 3.69
C VAL A 96 7.68 -11.93 4.43
N ILE A 97 7.99 -13.11 3.95
CA ILE A 97 9.04 -13.97 4.51
C ILE A 97 10.26 -13.83 3.61
N VAL A 98 11.37 -13.34 4.16
CA VAL A 98 12.60 -13.09 3.40
C VAL A 98 13.69 -14.04 3.89
N ASN A 99 14.23 -14.85 2.99
CA ASN A 99 15.41 -15.65 3.26
C ASN A 99 16.66 -14.77 3.20
N LYS A 100 17.35 -14.62 4.33
CA LYS A 100 18.54 -13.76 4.44
C LYS A 100 19.74 -14.26 3.65
N GLU A 101 19.83 -15.57 3.38
CA GLU A 101 20.97 -16.16 2.65
C GLU A 101 20.97 -15.77 1.17
N ASN A 102 19.79 -15.68 0.55
CA ASN A 102 19.70 -15.49 -0.92
C ASN A 102 18.77 -14.37 -1.34
N GLY A 103 18.10 -13.69 -0.41
CA GLY A 103 17.17 -12.61 -0.69
C GLY A 103 15.82 -13.04 -1.28
N ASN A 104 15.57 -14.33 -1.46
CA ASN A 104 14.28 -14.82 -1.93
C ASN A 104 13.18 -14.53 -0.93
N ARG A 105 12.00 -14.25 -1.45
CA ARG A 105 10.84 -13.92 -0.61
C ARG A 105 9.61 -14.71 -0.99
N THR A 106 8.82 -15.03 0.02
CA THR A 106 7.46 -15.56 -0.09
C THR A 106 6.50 -14.55 0.50
N ILE A 107 5.44 -14.21 -0.21
CA ILE A 107 4.46 -13.22 0.22
C ILE A 107 3.11 -13.91 0.36
N LEU A 108 2.51 -13.78 1.55
CA LEU A 108 1.15 -14.15 1.84
C LEU A 108 0.34 -12.87 1.92
N SER A 109 -0.52 -12.65 0.95
CA SER A 109 -1.34 -11.44 0.86
C SER A 109 -2.78 -11.73 1.30
N ALA A 110 -3.23 -11.05 2.34
CA ALA A 110 -4.63 -11.08 2.77
C ALA A 110 -5.38 -9.90 2.11
N LYS A 111 -5.64 -10.03 0.81
CA LYS A 111 -6.37 -9.03 0.02
C LYS A 111 -7.86 -9.39 -0.03
N ASN A 112 -8.72 -8.39 0.08
CA ASN A 112 -10.14 -8.55 -0.20
C ASN A 112 -10.46 -8.06 -1.62
N ASP A 113 -10.70 -9.01 -2.54
CA ASP A 113 -10.98 -8.71 -3.95
C ASP A 113 -12.38 -8.09 -4.18
N LYS A 114 -13.22 -8.02 -3.15
CA LYS A 114 -14.57 -7.45 -3.23
C LYS A 114 -14.63 -6.00 -2.75
N MET A 115 -13.49 -5.40 -2.41
CA MET A 115 -13.47 -4.01 -1.99
C MET A 115 -14.03 -3.14 -3.12
N LYS A 116 -15.20 -2.55 -2.87
CA LYS A 116 -15.84 -1.61 -3.80
C LYS A 116 -15.44 -0.21 -3.38
N LEU A 117 -15.23 0.60 -4.39
CA LEU A 117 -15.00 2.02 -4.22
C LEU A 117 -16.33 2.75 -4.26
N ASP A 118 -16.51 3.69 -3.35
CA ASP A 118 -17.60 4.63 -3.45
C ASP A 118 -17.40 5.54 -4.68
N ASP A 119 -18.48 6.11 -5.18
CA ASP A 119 -18.38 7.10 -6.24
C ASP A 119 -17.69 8.34 -5.69
N PHE A 120 -16.61 8.73 -6.34
CA PHE A 120 -15.90 9.96 -6.04
C PHE A 120 -15.48 10.64 -7.33
N GLU A 121 -15.35 11.95 -7.27
CA GLU A 121 -14.87 12.76 -8.37
C GLU A 121 -13.53 13.38 -8.02
N ILE A 122 -12.63 13.39 -8.98
CA ILE A 122 -11.39 14.14 -8.89
C ILE A 122 -11.70 15.56 -9.37
N ASN A 123 -11.62 16.52 -8.46
CA ASN A 123 -12.00 17.91 -8.70
C ASN A 123 -10.84 18.80 -9.19
N PHE A 124 -9.81 18.20 -9.79
CA PHE A 124 -8.72 18.89 -10.45
C PHE A 124 -8.23 18.09 -11.67
N ILE A 125 -7.52 18.74 -12.57
CA ILE A 125 -6.87 18.10 -13.71
C ILE A 125 -5.42 17.84 -13.33
N PRO A 126 -4.98 16.56 -13.20
CA PRO A 126 -3.57 16.24 -12.95
C PRO A 126 -2.72 16.46 -14.21
N ASP A 127 -1.49 16.91 -14.03
CA ASP A 127 -0.50 16.98 -15.11
C ASP A 127 0.04 15.60 -15.47
N LEU A 128 0.03 14.65 -14.50
CA LEU A 128 0.48 13.27 -14.65
C LEU A 128 -0.35 12.34 -13.78
N ILE A 129 -0.72 11.18 -14.35
CA ILE A 129 -1.37 10.09 -13.61
C ILE A 129 -0.44 8.87 -13.64
N LEU A 130 -0.13 8.33 -12.46
CA LEU A 130 0.58 7.06 -12.30
C LEU A 130 -0.40 5.98 -11.84
N ILE A 131 -0.49 4.87 -12.59
CA ILE A 131 -1.39 3.76 -12.32
C ILE A 131 -0.58 2.47 -12.22
N ASP A 132 -0.77 1.67 -11.15
CA ASP A 132 -0.09 0.38 -10.98
C ASP A 132 -0.93 -0.82 -11.46
N GLY A 133 -2.14 -0.57 -11.93
CA GLY A 133 -3.04 -1.59 -12.46
C GLY A 133 -3.76 -2.45 -11.39
N SER A 134 -3.50 -2.25 -10.13
CA SER A 134 -4.12 -3.04 -9.04
C SER A 134 -5.55 -2.62 -8.72
N GLU A 135 -5.89 -1.37 -8.98
CA GLU A 135 -7.21 -0.77 -8.74
C GLU A 135 -7.85 -0.38 -10.08
N TYR A 136 -8.21 -1.42 -10.86
CA TYR A 136 -8.68 -1.22 -12.24
C TYR A 136 -9.92 -0.34 -12.36
N GLU A 137 -10.95 -0.59 -11.52
CA GLU A 137 -12.18 0.21 -11.57
C GLU A 137 -11.97 1.64 -11.09
N LEU A 138 -11.05 1.85 -10.16
CA LEU A 138 -10.65 3.17 -9.70
C LEU A 138 -9.90 3.92 -10.81
N SER A 139 -8.98 3.23 -11.48
CA SER A 139 -8.18 3.82 -12.55
C SER A 139 -9.01 4.32 -13.74
N LYS A 140 -10.17 3.70 -13.99
CA LYS A 140 -11.09 4.16 -15.03
C LYS A 140 -11.83 5.48 -14.70
N LYS A 141 -11.91 5.82 -13.41
CA LYS A 141 -12.59 7.04 -12.94
C LYS A 141 -11.66 8.26 -12.92
N CYS A 142 -10.37 8.03 -13.04
CA CYS A 142 -9.32 9.06 -13.09
C CYS A 142 -8.99 9.45 -14.52
#